data_ad5099115cfbeef7479fcfe694cf691b
#
_entry.id   ad5099115cfbeef7479fcfe694cf691b
#
_cell.length_a   1.000
_cell.length_b   1.000
_cell.length_c   1.000
_cell.angle_alpha   90.00
_cell.angle_beta   90.00
_cell.angle_gamma   90.00
#
_symmetry.space_group_name_H-M   'P 1'
#
loop_
_entity.id
_entity.type
_entity.pdbx_description
1 polymer ?
#
loop_
_entity_poly.entity_id
_entity_poly.type
_entity_poly.pdbx_seq_one_letter_code
_entity_poly.pdbx_strand_id
1 'polypeptide(L)'
;MKFVLAAHGTRGDVEPCAALGLELQRRGRDVRMAVPPDLVDFVASVGLSAVAYGPDSREQIVAVADFAHNLFKLQNPAALVRAGRDLFVKGWAEMSRTLTVLADGADLLLTGQTYHGLVANVAELHGIPVVGLHHVPVRVNGQVGLPFLPSPQPLARMTTRIGWWLYAHVTRADEVAQRRELGLPPVSASASQRMAESTTLEIQAYDHALFPGLAAEWNGRRPFVGALTLELPAETDDEVACWIAAGHPPIYFGFGSTPVQSPAETIAVIADACAELGERALIYAGAVDAGSCPDHVKLVGEIDYGRILPMCRAAVHHGGAGTTAAGLRAGLPTLILWDVADQVMWAAQIKRLKVGSAKRLVHVSQKSLVRELRKILAPDCAAQARAIAPLMTRPAAGVATAADLLEQAARDHSLAKQ
;
A
#
# COMPACT_ATOMS: atom_id res chain seq x y z
N MET A 1 -16.59 20.62 -7.92
CA MET A 1 -15.43 19.92 -8.46
C MET A 1 -15.73 18.43 -8.53
N LYS A 2 -15.34 17.80 -9.63
CA LYS A 2 -15.43 16.35 -9.86
C LYS A 2 -14.03 15.74 -9.86
N PHE A 3 -13.80 14.77 -9.01
CA PHE A 3 -12.54 14.04 -8.87
C PHE A 3 -12.71 12.59 -9.33
N VAL A 4 -11.79 12.11 -10.14
CA VAL A 4 -11.73 10.69 -10.54
C VAL A 4 -10.47 10.06 -9.96
N LEU A 5 -10.65 9.01 -9.17
CA LEU A 5 -9.58 8.32 -8.44
C LEU A 5 -9.39 6.93 -9.05
N ALA A 6 -8.32 6.77 -9.83
CA ALA A 6 -7.97 5.49 -10.47
C ALA A 6 -6.96 4.73 -9.60
N ALA A 7 -7.42 3.73 -8.87
CA ALA A 7 -6.61 2.89 -8.01
C ALA A 7 -6.65 1.43 -8.49
N HIS A 8 -5.51 0.86 -8.82
CA HIS A 8 -5.40 -0.53 -9.24
C HIS A 8 -4.37 -1.27 -8.40
N GLY A 9 -4.73 -2.47 -7.97
CA GLY A 9 -3.94 -3.32 -7.08
C GLY A 9 -4.82 -4.01 -6.04
N THR A 10 -4.26 -4.28 -4.87
CA THR A 10 -4.98 -4.91 -3.76
C THR A 10 -5.78 -3.89 -2.94
N ARG A 11 -6.50 -4.36 -1.91
CA ARG A 11 -7.17 -3.47 -0.94
C ARG A 11 -6.21 -2.40 -0.38
N GLY A 12 -4.93 -2.75 -0.16
CA GLY A 12 -3.92 -1.81 0.31
C GLY A 12 -3.63 -0.63 -0.63
N ASP A 13 -3.91 -0.79 -1.94
CA ASP A 13 -3.79 0.26 -2.95
C ASP A 13 -5.09 1.07 -3.08
N VAL A 14 -6.25 0.44 -2.92
CA VAL A 14 -7.58 1.04 -3.09
C VAL A 14 -8.05 1.78 -1.84
N GLU A 15 -7.82 1.23 -0.65
CA GLU A 15 -8.29 1.80 0.61
C GLU A 15 -7.79 3.23 0.87
N PRO A 16 -6.51 3.59 0.62
CA PRO A 16 -6.05 4.98 0.76
C PRO A 16 -6.78 5.95 -0.18
N CYS A 17 -7.10 5.52 -1.40
CA CYS A 17 -7.88 6.31 -2.34
C CYS A 17 -9.34 6.44 -1.88
N ALA A 18 -9.92 5.38 -1.29
CA ALA A 18 -11.27 5.43 -0.73
C ALA A 18 -11.34 6.36 0.49
N ALA A 19 -10.36 6.33 1.38
CA ALA A 19 -10.29 7.26 2.51
C ALA A 19 -10.26 8.72 2.04
N LEU A 20 -9.46 9.01 1.02
CA LEU A 20 -9.39 10.33 0.40
C LEU A 20 -10.69 10.71 -0.32
N GLY A 21 -11.30 9.75 -1.01
CA GLY A 21 -12.58 9.93 -1.69
C GLY A 21 -13.72 10.29 -0.75
N LEU A 22 -13.81 9.63 0.41
CA LEU A 22 -14.80 9.94 1.45
C LEU A 22 -14.63 11.35 2.00
N GLU A 23 -13.41 11.80 2.24
CA GLU A 23 -13.15 13.15 2.70
C GLU A 23 -13.56 14.20 1.66
N LEU A 24 -13.23 13.97 0.38
CA LEU A 24 -13.65 14.85 -0.70
C LEU A 24 -15.19 14.88 -0.83
N GLN A 25 -15.87 13.72 -0.70
CA GLN A 25 -17.32 13.64 -0.71
C GLN A 25 -17.92 14.38 0.49
N ARG A 26 -17.35 14.24 1.70
CA ARG A 26 -17.75 15.00 2.90
C ARG A 26 -17.62 16.51 2.69
N ARG A 27 -16.66 16.96 1.86
CA ARG A 27 -16.50 18.36 1.46
C ARG A 27 -17.45 18.79 0.32
N GLY A 28 -18.39 17.94 -0.06
CA GLY A 28 -19.37 18.23 -1.13
C GLY A 28 -18.78 18.13 -2.54
N ARG A 29 -17.74 17.31 -2.75
CA ARG A 29 -17.19 17.06 -4.09
C ARG A 29 -17.83 15.83 -4.72
N ASP A 30 -17.98 15.84 -6.06
CA ASP A 30 -18.34 14.64 -6.82
C ASP A 30 -17.09 13.75 -6.93
N VAL A 31 -17.17 12.51 -6.44
CA VAL A 31 -16.06 11.57 -6.45
C VAL A 31 -16.48 10.29 -7.16
N ARG A 32 -15.67 9.87 -8.11
CA ARG A 32 -15.81 8.61 -8.83
C ARG A 32 -14.55 7.80 -8.70
N MET A 33 -14.66 6.53 -8.36
CA MET A 33 -13.52 5.63 -8.27
C MET A 33 -13.49 4.63 -9.43
N ALA A 34 -12.30 4.35 -9.94
CA ALA A 34 -12.02 3.26 -10.87
C ALA A 34 -11.12 2.26 -10.16
N VAL A 35 -11.62 1.04 -9.89
CA VAL A 35 -10.96 0.06 -9.01
C VAL A 35 -11.08 -1.36 -9.58
N PRO A 36 -10.23 -2.33 -9.18
CA PRO A 36 -10.37 -3.72 -9.58
C PRO A 36 -11.79 -4.24 -9.37
N PRO A 37 -12.31 -5.13 -10.25
CA PRO A 37 -13.68 -5.63 -10.19
C PRO A 37 -14.07 -6.21 -8.84
N ASP A 38 -13.17 -6.98 -8.21
CA ASP A 38 -13.37 -7.61 -6.90
C ASP A 38 -13.33 -6.63 -5.71
N LEU A 39 -13.03 -5.36 -5.93
CA LEU A 39 -13.00 -4.31 -4.91
C LEU A 39 -14.10 -3.23 -5.10
N VAL A 40 -14.95 -3.37 -6.13
CA VAL A 40 -16.08 -2.45 -6.36
C VAL A 40 -17.05 -2.48 -5.17
N ASP A 41 -17.41 -3.67 -4.70
CA ASP A 41 -18.32 -3.83 -3.55
C ASP A 41 -17.73 -3.27 -2.25
N PHE A 42 -16.42 -3.42 -2.05
CA PHE A 42 -15.74 -2.79 -0.92
C PHE A 42 -15.86 -1.26 -0.96
N VAL A 43 -15.63 -0.64 -2.11
CA VAL A 43 -15.75 0.82 -2.26
C VAL A 43 -17.20 1.29 -2.13
N ALA A 44 -18.14 0.51 -2.65
CA ALA A 44 -19.59 0.79 -2.49
C ALA A 44 -20.03 0.67 -1.02
N SER A 45 -19.51 -0.31 -0.27
CA SER A 45 -19.86 -0.52 1.15
C SER A 45 -19.45 0.66 2.04
N VAL A 46 -18.45 1.43 1.66
CA VAL A 46 -18.04 2.65 2.35
C VAL A 46 -18.73 3.91 1.83
N GLY A 47 -19.70 3.79 0.92
CA GLY A 47 -20.53 4.90 0.43
C GLY A 47 -19.98 5.68 -0.76
N LEU A 48 -18.99 5.14 -1.48
CA LEU A 48 -18.44 5.76 -2.68
C LEU A 48 -18.93 5.08 -3.97
N SER A 49 -19.03 5.85 -5.05
CA SER A 49 -19.34 5.32 -6.38
C SER A 49 -18.07 4.78 -7.05
N ALA A 50 -18.10 3.52 -7.47
CA ALA A 50 -16.98 2.87 -8.15
C ALA A 50 -17.41 2.16 -9.43
N VAL A 51 -16.46 2.06 -10.38
CA VAL A 51 -16.57 1.24 -11.58
C VAL A 51 -15.43 0.25 -11.67
N ALA A 52 -15.67 -0.88 -12.29
CA ALA A 52 -14.64 -1.89 -12.56
C ALA A 52 -13.54 -1.34 -13.49
N TYR A 53 -12.28 -1.57 -13.14
CA TYR A 53 -11.12 -1.00 -13.79
C TYR A 53 -9.94 -1.96 -13.75
N GLY A 54 -9.66 -2.59 -14.89
CA GLY A 54 -8.57 -3.54 -15.05
C GLY A 54 -8.85 -4.95 -14.52
N PRO A 55 -7.81 -5.78 -14.39
CA PRO A 55 -7.92 -7.13 -13.86
C PRO A 55 -8.23 -7.17 -12.35
N ASP A 56 -8.71 -8.30 -11.87
CA ASP A 56 -8.93 -8.53 -10.43
C ASP A 56 -7.65 -8.39 -9.61
N SER A 57 -7.79 -7.96 -8.37
CA SER A 57 -6.67 -7.80 -7.44
C SER A 57 -5.90 -9.11 -7.22
N ARG A 58 -6.58 -10.25 -7.26
CA ARG A 58 -5.97 -11.59 -7.14
C ARG A 58 -5.06 -11.90 -8.32
N GLU A 59 -5.46 -11.53 -9.54
CA GLU A 59 -4.61 -11.68 -10.74
C GLU A 59 -3.36 -10.80 -10.63
N GLN A 60 -3.50 -9.61 -10.06
CA GLN A 60 -2.38 -8.71 -9.80
C GLN A 60 -1.37 -9.32 -8.82
N ILE A 61 -1.82 -9.95 -7.74
CA ILE A 61 -0.94 -10.63 -6.78
C ILE A 61 -0.13 -11.74 -7.48
N VAL A 62 -0.78 -12.55 -8.32
CA VAL A 62 -0.10 -13.61 -9.09
C VAL A 62 0.94 -12.99 -10.04
N ALA A 63 0.57 -11.93 -10.76
CA ALA A 63 1.49 -11.24 -11.68
C ALA A 63 2.72 -10.65 -10.96
N VAL A 64 2.53 -10.08 -9.75
CA VAL A 64 3.63 -9.60 -8.91
C VAL A 64 4.56 -10.74 -8.49
N ALA A 65 3.99 -11.87 -8.06
CA ALA A 65 4.77 -13.04 -7.65
C ALA A 65 5.57 -13.62 -8.84
N ASP A 66 4.96 -13.76 -10.00
CA ASP A 66 5.60 -14.24 -11.22
C ASP A 66 6.71 -13.30 -11.70
N PHE A 67 6.46 -11.99 -11.68
CA PHE A 67 7.48 -11.01 -12.04
C PHE A 67 8.68 -11.08 -11.09
N ALA A 68 8.44 -11.10 -9.77
CA ALA A 68 9.50 -11.22 -8.77
C ALA A 68 10.30 -12.51 -8.94
N HIS A 69 9.63 -13.65 -9.16
CA HIS A 69 10.27 -14.93 -9.39
C HIS A 69 11.21 -14.91 -10.62
N ASN A 70 10.73 -14.36 -11.75
CA ASN A 70 11.53 -14.25 -12.98
C ASN A 70 12.68 -13.24 -12.84
N LEU A 71 12.47 -12.14 -12.10
CA LEU A 71 13.51 -11.16 -11.82
C LEU A 71 14.68 -11.76 -11.05
N PHE A 72 14.40 -12.59 -10.03
CA PHE A 72 15.47 -13.20 -9.23
C PHE A 72 16.21 -14.34 -9.94
N LYS A 73 15.55 -15.05 -10.86
CA LYS A 73 16.21 -16.14 -11.59
C LYS A 73 17.15 -15.66 -12.69
N LEU A 74 16.94 -14.45 -13.27
CA LEU A 74 17.74 -13.83 -14.35
C LEU A 74 18.07 -14.76 -15.54
N GLN A 75 17.45 -15.94 -15.65
CA GLN A 75 17.81 -16.99 -16.60
C GLN A 75 17.09 -16.86 -17.94
N ASN A 76 15.99 -16.09 -17.99
CA ASN A 76 15.21 -15.92 -19.21
C ASN A 76 14.68 -14.50 -19.38
N PRO A 77 15.39 -13.63 -20.12
CA PRO A 77 14.95 -12.25 -20.36
C PRO A 77 13.56 -12.14 -21.00
N ALA A 78 13.19 -13.08 -21.87
CA ALA A 78 11.87 -13.07 -22.50
C ALA A 78 10.74 -13.37 -21.49
N ALA A 79 10.98 -14.25 -20.52
CA ALA A 79 10.03 -14.49 -19.44
C ALA A 79 9.86 -13.28 -18.53
N LEU A 80 10.95 -12.57 -18.23
CA LEU A 80 10.91 -11.34 -17.43
C LEU A 80 10.12 -10.24 -18.15
N VAL A 81 10.33 -10.04 -19.44
CA VAL A 81 9.56 -9.07 -20.24
C VAL A 81 8.08 -9.45 -20.28
N ARG A 82 7.76 -10.74 -20.45
CA ARG A 82 6.38 -11.21 -20.45
C ARG A 82 5.70 -10.96 -19.10
N ALA A 83 6.32 -11.40 -18.01
CA ALA A 83 5.80 -11.17 -16.66
C ALA A 83 5.64 -9.67 -16.34
N GLY A 84 6.57 -8.82 -16.82
CA GLY A 84 6.45 -7.38 -16.73
C GLY A 84 5.25 -6.82 -17.51
N ARG A 85 4.98 -7.35 -18.71
CA ARG A 85 3.79 -6.96 -19.49
C ARG A 85 2.50 -7.40 -18.78
N ASP A 86 2.45 -8.62 -18.28
CA ASP A 86 1.29 -9.13 -17.52
C ASP A 86 1.01 -8.27 -16.27
N LEU A 87 2.06 -7.79 -15.62
CA LEU A 87 1.95 -6.96 -14.43
C LEU A 87 1.53 -5.51 -14.73
N PHE A 88 2.11 -4.88 -15.77
CA PHE A 88 2.00 -3.42 -15.97
C PHE A 88 1.15 -3.00 -17.17
N VAL A 89 0.71 -3.95 -18.01
CA VAL A 89 0.02 -3.64 -19.27
C VAL A 89 -1.31 -4.38 -19.43
N LYS A 90 -1.52 -5.47 -18.68
CA LYS A 90 -2.76 -6.25 -18.78
C LYS A 90 -3.98 -5.37 -18.57
N GLY A 91 -4.97 -5.44 -19.48
CA GLY A 91 -6.19 -4.65 -19.42
C GLY A 91 -6.07 -3.19 -19.89
N TRP A 92 -4.89 -2.73 -20.35
CA TRP A 92 -4.62 -1.32 -20.69
C TRP A 92 -5.67 -0.68 -21.60
N ALA A 93 -6.05 -1.31 -22.70
CA ALA A 93 -7.00 -0.73 -23.66
C ALA A 93 -8.41 -0.60 -23.06
N GLU A 94 -8.87 -1.58 -22.28
CA GLU A 94 -10.16 -1.52 -21.59
C GLU A 94 -10.14 -0.45 -20.51
N MET A 95 -9.10 -0.45 -19.69
CA MET A 95 -8.92 0.57 -18.64
C MET A 95 -8.88 1.98 -19.24
N SER A 96 -8.21 2.16 -20.39
CA SER A 96 -8.16 3.44 -21.10
C SER A 96 -9.55 3.92 -21.49
N ARG A 97 -10.39 3.05 -22.08
CA ARG A 97 -11.77 3.39 -22.46
C ARG A 97 -12.63 3.73 -21.24
N THR A 98 -12.59 2.91 -20.21
CA THR A 98 -13.33 3.13 -18.96
C THR A 98 -12.98 4.49 -18.35
N LEU A 99 -11.67 4.76 -18.21
CA LEU A 99 -11.21 5.98 -17.58
C LEU A 99 -11.48 7.22 -18.42
N THR A 100 -11.42 7.13 -19.75
CA THR A 100 -11.76 8.23 -20.67
C THR A 100 -13.22 8.67 -20.49
N VAL A 101 -14.15 7.72 -20.39
CA VAL A 101 -15.56 8.03 -20.14
C VAL A 101 -15.77 8.62 -18.74
N LEU A 102 -15.10 8.05 -17.73
CA LEU A 102 -15.27 8.48 -16.34
C LEU A 102 -14.71 9.90 -16.10
N ALA A 103 -13.62 10.25 -16.81
CA ALA A 103 -12.93 11.53 -16.72
C ALA A 103 -13.68 12.68 -17.43
N ASP A 104 -14.74 12.39 -18.17
CA ASP A 104 -15.52 13.46 -18.81
C ASP A 104 -16.09 14.43 -17.78
N GLY A 105 -15.81 15.73 -17.96
CA GLY A 105 -16.18 16.79 -17.02
C GLY A 105 -15.48 16.71 -15.64
N ALA A 106 -14.42 15.91 -15.48
CA ALA A 106 -13.62 15.91 -14.26
C ALA A 106 -12.69 17.13 -14.18
N ASP A 107 -12.41 17.57 -12.94
CA ASP A 107 -11.47 18.65 -12.66
C ASP A 107 -10.05 18.12 -12.38
N LEU A 108 -9.93 16.80 -12.04
CA LEU A 108 -8.65 16.18 -11.71
C LEU A 108 -8.75 14.65 -11.80
N LEU A 109 -7.67 14.03 -12.29
CA LEU A 109 -7.43 12.58 -12.19
C LEU A 109 -6.35 12.28 -11.14
N LEU A 110 -6.62 11.32 -10.24
CA LEU A 110 -5.62 10.73 -9.37
C LEU A 110 -5.23 9.35 -9.90
N THR A 111 -3.93 9.01 -9.85
CA THR A 111 -3.42 7.67 -10.12
C THR A 111 -2.70 7.10 -8.92
N GLY A 112 -2.88 5.80 -8.68
CA GLY A 112 -2.08 5.04 -7.72
C GLY A 112 -0.65 4.77 -8.22
N GLN A 113 -0.04 3.67 -7.77
CA GLN A 113 1.35 3.34 -8.09
C GLN A 113 1.56 2.74 -9.48
N THR A 114 0.51 2.18 -10.06
CA THR A 114 0.54 1.48 -11.36
C THR A 114 -0.20 2.28 -12.43
N TYR A 115 0.02 1.95 -13.69
CA TYR A 115 -0.66 2.55 -14.85
C TYR A 115 -0.53 4.07 -14.99
N HIS A 116 0.54 4.67 -14.47
CA HIS A 116 0.78 6.12 -14.59
C HIS A 116 0.64 6.65 -16.02
N GLY A 117 1.16 5.90 -17.01
CA GLY A 117 1.11 6.28 -18.41
C GLY A 117 -0.31 6.38 -18.95
N LEU A 118 -1.13 5.40 -18.59
CA LEU A 118 -2.53 5.34 -19.00
C LEU A 118 -3.30 6.55 -18.47
N VAL A 119 -3.22 6.80 -17.17
CA VAL A 119 -3.95 7.88 -16.51
C VAL A 119 -3.48 9.24 -16.98
N ALA A 120 -2.17 9.42 -17.16
CA ALA A 120 -1.61 10.69 -17.65
C ALA A 120 -2.04 11.02 -19.08
N ASN A 121 -2.15 10.03 -19.97
CA ASN A 121 -2.64 10.24 -21.33
C ASN A 121 -4.15 10.61 -21.33
N VAL A 122 -4.96 10.00 -20.48
CA VAL A 122 -6.37 10.37 -20.34
C VAL A 122 -6.52 11.78 -19.75
N ALA A 123 -5.71 12.13 -18.74
CA ALA A 123 -5.69 13.48 -18.18
C ALA A 123 -5.32 14.54 -19.24
N GLU A 124 -4.32 14.24 -20.09
CA GLU A 124 -3.90 15.10 -21.20
C GLU A 124 -5.03 15.28 -22.24
N LEU A 125 -5.77 14.21 -22.58
CA LEU A 125 -6.92 14.27 -23.49
C LEU A 125 -7.99 15.25 -23.00
N HIS A 126 -8.33 15.20 -21.71
CA HIS A 126 -9.32 16.07 -21.10
C HIS A 126 -8.75 17.43 -20.67
N GLY A 127 -7.44 17.62 -20.81
CA GLY A 127 -6.75 18.84 -20.40
C GLY A 127 -6.89 19.12 -18.89
N ILE A 128 -6.87 18.11 -18.05
CA ILE A 128 -6.99 18.20 -16.60
C ILE A 128 -5.70 17.75 -15.90
N PRO A 129 -5.42 18.18 -14.66
CA PRO A 129 -4.23 17.76 -13.95
C PRO A 129 -4.32 16.30 -13.54
N VAL A 130 -3.17 15.61 -13.55
CA VAL A 130 -2.97 14.30 -12.96
C VAL A 130 -2.20 14.44 -11.66
N VAL A 131 -2.60 13.70 -10.62
CA VAL A 131 -1.90 13.63 -9.32
C VAL A 131 -1.54 12.17 -9.05
N GLY A 132 -0.29 11.92 -8.62
CA GLY A 132 0.16 10.61 -8.17
C GLY A 132 -0.06 10.44 -6.66
N LEU A 133 -0.58 9.29 -6.23
CA LEU A 133 -0.64 8.87 -4.83
C LEU A 133 0.24 7.63 -4.63
N HIS A 134 1.29 7.76 -3.84
CA HIS A 134 2.26 6.69 -3.64
C HIS A 134 2.26 6.19 -2.20
N HIS A 135 2.11 4.87 -2.02
CA HIS A 135 2.12 4.23 -0.70
C HIS A 135 3.53 3.78 -0.29
N VAL A 136 4.48 3.83 -1.23
CA VAL A 136 5.89 3.51 -1.03
C VAL A 136 6.78 4.48 -1.82
N PRO A 137 8.06 4.65 -1.45
CA PRO A 137 8.99 5.52 -2.18
C PRO A 137 9.36 4.98 -3.56
N VAL A 138 8.47 5.09 -4.53
CA VAL A 138 8.67 4.57 -5.89
C VAL A 138 9.62 5.41 -6.74
N ARG A 139 9.71 6.72 -6.49
CA ARG A 139 10.57 7.61 -7.30
C ARG A 139 12.04 7.43 -6.94
N VAL A 140 12.91 7.78 -7.88
CA VAL A 140 14.37 7.69 -7.71
C VAL A 140 14.80 8.35 -6.41
N ASN A 141 15.48 7.60 -5.56
CA ASN A 141 15.95 8.05 -4.25
C ASN A 141 17.17 7.23 -3.78
N GLY A 142 17.89 7.77 -2.81
CA GLY A 142 19.05 7.13 -2.19
C GLY A 142 18.75 6.37 -0.89
N GLN A 143 17.48 6.29 -0.46
CA GLN A 143 17.09 5.68 0.81
C GLN A 143 16.62 4.23 0.66
N VAL A 144 16.01 3.93 -0.49
CA VAL A 144 15.44 2.61 -0.79
C VAL A 144 16.14 2.04 -2.00
N GLY A 145 17.00 1.04 -1.77
CA GLY A 145 17.72 0.31 -2.80
C GLY A 145 17.07 -1.03 -3.10
N LEU A 146 17.88 -1.92 -3.64
CA LEU A 146 17.47 -3.31 -3.87
C LEU A 146 17.04 -3.96 -2.56
N PRO A 147 15.93 -4.70 -2.56
CA PRO A 147 15.54 -5.53 -1.44
C PRO A 147 16.72 -6.44 -1.02
N PHE A 148 16.95 -6.57 0.29
CA PHE A 148 17.94 -7.46 0.90
C PHE A 148 19.43 -7.05 0.86
N LEU A 149 19.83 -6.03 0.10
CA LEU A 149 21.21 -5.57 0.06
C LEU A 149 21.33 -4.19 0.71
N PRO A 150 22.25 -4.01 1.68
CA PRO A 150 22.64 -2.68 2.12
C PRO A 150 23.16 -1.92 0.90
N SER A 151 22.39 -0.95 0.44
CA SER A 151 22.76 -0.20 -0.76
C SER A 151 23.23 1.19 -0.37
N PRO A 152 24.52 1.54 -0.64
CA PRO A 152 24.94 2.93 -0.59
C PRO A 152 24.01 3.81 -1.43
N GLN A 153 23.81 5.05 -1.03
CA GLN A 153 22.88 5.97 -1.72
C GLN A 153 23.06 6.03 -3.25
N PRO A 154 24.27 6.08 -3.82
CA PRO A 154 24.44 6.07 -5.27
C PRO A 154 23.90 4.79 -5.93
N LEU A 155 24.11 3.63 -5.29
CA LEU A 155 23.63 2.35 -5.78
C LEU A 155 22.10 2.27 -5.70
N ALA A 156 21.49 2.76 -4.60
CA ALA A 156 20.05 2.84 -4.46
C ALA A 156 19.42 3.71 -5.56
N ARG A 157 19.99 4.89 -5.85
CA ARG A 157 19.54 5.74 -6.96
C ARG A 157 19.70 5.08 -8.32
N MET A 158 20.79 4.36 -8.53
CA MET A 158 21.02 3.65 -9.79
C MET A 158 19.98 2.54 -10.00
N THR A 159 19.73 1.73 -8.99
CA THR A 159 18.76 0.61 -9.08
C THR A 159 17.34 1.09 -9.29
N THR A 160 16.91 2.15 -8.62
CA THR A 160 15.59 2.74 -8.84
C THR A 160 15.48 3.38 -10.25
N ARG A 161 16.54 4.01 -10.78
CA ARG A 161 16.57 4.48 -12.17
C ARG A 161 16.42 3.35 -13.18
N ILE A 162 17.13 2.25 -12.97
CA ILE A 162 17.03 1.06 -13.83
C ILE A 162 15.60 0.49 -13.76
N GLY A 163 15.00 0.40 -12.59
CA GLY A 163 13.60 -0.03 -12.42
C GLY A 163 12.63 0.83 -13.22
N TRP A 164 12.74 2.15 -13.14
CA TRP A 164 11.91 3.07 -13.92
C TRP A 164 12.18 3.00 -15.43
N TRP A 165 13.43 2.79 -15.85
CA TRP A 165 13.75 2.58 -17.24
C TRP A 165 13.13 1.30 -17.79
N LEU A 166 13.20 0.19 -17.03
CA LEU A 166 12.56 -1.08 -17.39
C LEU A 166 11.03 -0.93 -17.48
N TYR A 167 10.40 -0.29 -16.48
CA TYR A 167 8.97 0.01 -16.51
C TYR A 167 8.57 0.79 -17.76
N ALA A 168 9.28 1.89 -18.05
CA ALA A 168 9.03 2.70 -19.24
C ALA A 168 9.21 1.90 -20.54
N HIS A 169 10.21 0.99 -20.60
CA HIS A 169 10.44 0.15 -21.76
C HIS A 169 9.31 -0.88 -21.98
N VAL A 170 8.81 -1.47 -20.90
CA VAL A 170 7.72 -2.46 -20.95
C VAL A 170 6.39 -1.81 -21.35
N THR A 171 6.08 -0.61 -20.85
CA THR A 171 4.80 0.07 -21.08
C THR A 171 4.76 0.91 -22.36
N ARG A 172 5.93 1.19 -22.98
CA ARG A 172 6.07 2.16 -24.08
C ARG A 172 5.16 1.90 -25.26
N ALA A 173 5.06 0.65 -25.70
CA ALA A 173 4.25 0.29 -26.88
C ALA A 173 2.76 0.60 -26.64
N ASP A 174 2.27 0.29 -25.45
CA ASP A 174 0.88 0.46 -25.07
C ASP A 174 0.55 1.94 -24.78
N GLU A 175 1.48 2.71 -24.20
CA GLU A 175 1.37 4.17 -24.10
C GLU A 175 1.25 4.83 -25.50
N VAL A 176 2.09 4.42 -26.47
CA VAL A 176 2.05 4.97 -27.83
C VAL A 176 0.77 4.57 -28.57
N ALA A 177 0.32 3.33 -28.42
CA ALA A 177 -0.93 2.85 -29.00
C ALA A 177 -2.13 3.64 -28.45
N GLN A 178 -2.21 3.80 -27.13
CA GLN A 178 -3.23 4.60 -26.48
C GLN A 178 -3.23 6.05 -26.96
N ARG A 179 -2.07 6.72 -27.02
CA ARG A 179 -1.98 8.11 -27.51
C ARG A 179 -2.53 8.25 -28.92
N ARG A 180 -2.25 7.26 -29.80
CA ARG A 180 -2.77 7.25 -31.17
C ARG A 180 -4.28 7.08 -31.18
N GLU A 181 -4.85 6.17 -30.36
CA GLU A 181 -6.30 5.97 -30.22
C GLU A 181 -7.00 7.22 -29.71
N LEU A 182 -6.38 7.93 -28.77
CA LEU A 182 -6.89 9.16 -28.18
C LEU A 182 -6.65 10.42 -29.05
N GLY A 183 -5.99 10.28 -30.21
CA GLY A 183 -5.69 11.44 -31.06
C GLY A 183 -4.64 12.40 -30.47
N LEU A 184 -3.86 11.96 -29.47
CA LEU A 184 -2.83 12.79 -28.85
C LEU A 184 -1.55 12.84 -29.67
N PRO A 185 -0.80 13.96 -29.65
CA PRO A 185 0.45 14.08 -30.38
C PRO A 185 1.50 13.07 -29.85
N PRO A 186 2.40 12.58 -30.72
CA PRO A 186 3.47 11.70 -30.29
C PRO A 186 4.43 12.41 -29.33
N VAL A 187 4.94 11.67 -28.33
CA VAL A 187 5.92 12.18 -27.37
C VAL A 187 7.09 11.21 -27.24
N SER A 188 8.30 11.73 -27.01
CA SER A 188 9.51 10.92 -26.86
C SER A 188 9.67 10.33 -25.46
N ALA A 189 9.37 11.10 -24.40
CA ALA A 189 9.45 10.67 -23.01
C ALA A 189 8.24 9.83 -22.61
N SER A 190 8.42 8.83 -21.73
CA SER A 190 7.32 8.10 -21.13
C SER A 190 6.50 9.01 -20.20
N ALA A 191 5.23 8.66 -19.95
CA ALA A 191 4.39 9.45 -19.07
C ALA A 191 4.94 9.48 -17.63
N SER A 192 5.46 8.36 -17.13
CA SER A 192 6.10 8.29 -15.81
C SER A 192 7.32 9.20 -15.70
N GLN A 193 8.10 9.36 -16.79
CA GLN A 193 9.20 10.31 -16.83
C GLN A 193 8.68 11.76 -16.86
N ARG A 194 7.69 12.06 -17.69
CA ARG A 194 7.06 13.38 -17.75
C ARG A 194 6.51 13.80 -16.37
N MET A 195 5.80 12.89 -15.67
CA MET A 195 5.30 13.16 -14.32
C MET A 195 6.43 13.41 -13.31
N ALA A 196 7.52 12.63 -13.37
CA ALA A 196 8.64 12.77 -12.43
C ALA A 196 9.43 14.07 -12.62
N GLU A 197 9.52 14.57 -13.85
CA GLU A 197 10.30 15.76 -14.26
C GLU A 197 9.45 17.06 -14.22
N SER A 198 8.13 16.94 -14.35
CA SER A 198 7.21 18.08 -14.35
C SER A 198 6.87 18.57 -12.93
N THR A 199 6.01 19.59 -12.86
CA THR A 199 5.39 20.09 -11.62
C THR A 199 4.21 19.23 -11.16
N THR A 200 4.04 18.02 -11.70
CA THR A 200 3.00 17.09 -11.30
C THR A 200 3.08 16.81 -9.80
N LEU A 201 1.98 17.00 -9.10
CA LEU A 201 1.88 16.71 -7.68
C LEU A 201 1.95 15.17 -7.48
N GLU A 202 2.85 14.74 -6.62
CA GLU A 202 3.00 13.33 -6.23
C GLU A 202 2.97 13.22 -4.71
N ILE A 203 1.80 12.87 -4.17
CA ILE A 203 1.55 12.75 -2.74
C ILE A 203 2.14 11.45 -2.22
N GLN A 204 2.88 11.53 -1.11
CA GLN A 204 3.46 10.38 -0.43
C GLN A 204 2.56 9.98 0.73
N ALA A 205 1.73 8.93 0.51
CA ALA A 205 0.76 8.39 1.47
C ALA A 205 1.44 7.42 2.45
N TYR A 206 2.53 7.84 3.06
CA TYR A 206 3.26 7.16 4.13
C TYR A 206 4.01 8.19 4.98
N ASP A 207 4.40 7.78 6.18
CA ASP A 207 4.94 8.71 7.14
C ASP A 207 6.39 9.09 6.87
N HIS A 208 6.69 10.38 6.92
CA HIS A 208 8.04 10.93 6.78
C HIS A 208 9.03 10.32 7.79
N ALA A 209 8.58 10.05 9.02
CA ALA A 209 9.39 9.45 10.08
C ALA A 209 9.99 8.10 9.70
N LEU A 210 9.36 7.38 8.78
CA LEU A 210 9.85 6.09 8.30
C LEU A 210 10.98 6.24 7.27
N PHE A 211 11.10 7.40 6.63
CA PHE A 211 12.11 7.68 5.60
C PHE A 211 12.70 9.08 5.76
N PRO A 212 13.43 9.35 6.85
CA PRO A 212 13.80 10.73 7.25
C PRO A 212 14.74 11.46 6.29
N GLY A 213 15.27 10.84 5.26
CA GLY A 213 16.11 11.51 4.26
C GLY A 213 15.37 11.93 2.98
N LEU A 214 14.18 11.38 2.73
CA LEU A 214 13.50 11.55 1.45
C LEU A 214 12.98 12.97 1.23
N ALA A 215 12.45 13.63 2.25
CA ALA A 215 11.94 15.00 2.13
C ALA A 215 13.05 15.98 1.68
N ALA A 216 14.24 15.84 2.27
CA ALA A 216 15.40 16.64 1.88
C ALA A 216 15.87 16.29 0.45
N GLU A 217 15.91 15.00 0.10
CA GLU A 217 16.34 14.54 -1.22
C GLU A 217 15.41 15.03 -2.34
N TRP A 218 14.12 15.13 -2.07
CA TRP A 218 13.11 15.59 -3.03
C TRP A 218 12.79 17.09 -2.95
N ASN A 219 13.50 17.84 -2.11
CA ASN A 219 13.34 19.30 -1.96
C ASN A 219 11.89 19.76 -1.74
N GLY A 220 11.11 19.00 -0.98
CA GLY A 220 9.71 19.31 -0.67
C GLY A 220 8.71 19.12 -1.84
N ARG A 221 9.17 18.72 -3.04
CA ARG A 221 8.29 18.57 -4.21
C ARG A 221 7.29 17.42 -4.09
N ARG A 222 7.48 16.51 -3.13
CA ARG A 222 6.64 15.35 -2.89
C ARG A 222 6.16 15.38 -1.45
N PRO A 223 5.00 16.01 -1.17
CA PRO A 223 4.49 16.15 0.19
C PRO A 223 4.16 14.80 0.82
N PHE A 224 4.53 14.63 2.09
CA PHE A 224 4.19 13.46 2.91
C PHE A 224 2.92 13.77 3.69
N VAL A 225 1.95 12.88 3.60
CA VAL A 225 0.66 13.04 4.29
C VAL A 225 0.41 11.94 5.34
N GLY A 226 1.35 11.00 5.49
CA GLY A 226 1.15 9.82 6.32
C GLY A 226 0.30 8.76 5.61
N ALA A 227 0.20 7.58 6.22
CA ALA A 227 -0.61 6.50 5.66
C ALA A 227 -2.10 6.84 5.78
N LEU A 228 -2.78 6.87 4.63
CA LEU A 228 -4.22 7.08 4.53
C LEU A 228 -4.92 5.75 4.78
N THR A 229 -5.67 5.66 5.86
CA THR A 229 -6.42 4.46 6.25
C THR A 229 -7.85 4.82 6.57
N LEU A 230 -8.78 3.93 6.25
CA LEU A 230 -10.16 4.02 6.71
C LEU A 230 -10.22 3.63 8.18
N GLU A 231 -10.93 4.41 8.97
CA GLU A 231 -11.30 4.06 10.34
C GLU A 231 -12.73 3.53 10.28
N LEU A 232 -12.86 2.22 10.08
CA LEU A 232 -14.14 1.54 9.93
C LEU A 232 -14.41 0.73 11.20
N PRO A 233 -15.41 1.16 12.03
CA PRO A 233 -15.85 0.37 13.16
C PRO A 233 -16.35 -1.01 12.69
N ALA A 234 -15.92 -2.07 13.36
CA ALA A 234 -16.41 -3.41 13.11
C ALA A 234 -17.41 -3.83 14.20
N GLU A 235 -18.45 -4.59 13.80
CA GLU A 235 -19.47 -5.07 14.76
C GLU A 235 -18.87 -5.91 15.89
N THR A 236 -17.74 -6.56 15.63
CA THR A 236 -17.03 -7.43 16.59
C THR A 236 -16.10 -6.67 17.54
N ASP A 237 -15.86 -5.38 17.35
CA ASP A 237 -14.86 -4.62 18.13
C ASP A 237 -15.14 -4.61 19.62
N ASP A 238 -16.40 -4.52 20.04
CA ASP A 238 -16.77 -4.56 21.47
C ASP A 238 -16.46 -5.93 22.10
N GLU A 239 -16.78 -7.02 21.40
CA GLU A 239 -16.48 -8.39 21.86
C GLU A 239 -14.96 -8.61 21.95
N VAL A 240 -14.23 -8.15 20.95
CA VAL A 240 -12.75 -8.26 20.91
C VAL A 240 -12.13 -7.45 22.04
N ALA A 241 -12.60 -6.22 22.26
CA ALA A 241 -12.12 -5.37 23.36
C ALA A 241 -12.40 -5.99 24.73
N CYS A 242 -13.59 -6.58 24.94
CA CYS A 242 -13.92 -7.31 26.17
C CYS A 242 -13.00 -8.51 26.39
N TRP A 243 -12.76 -9.32 25.34
CA TRP A 243 -11.84 -10.45 25.44
C TRP A 243 -10.41 -9.98 25.78
N ILE A 244 -9.91 -8.89 25.16
CA ILE A 244 -8.59 -8.35 25.47
C ILE A 244 -8.54 -7.92 26.96
N ALA A 245 -9.54 -7.18 27.42
CA ALA A 245 -9.60 -6.66 28.79
C ALA A 245 -9.68 -7.76 29.87
N ALA A 246 -10.16 -8.96 29.52
CA ALA A 246 -10.24 -10.11 30.42
C ALA A 246 -8.87 -10.76 30.74
N GLY A 247 -7.77 -10.29 30.14
CA GLY A 247 -6.42 -10.83 30.40
C GLY A 247 -5.32 -9.82 30.05
N HIS A 248 -4.08 -10.28 29.97
CA HIS A 248 -2.97 -9.43 29.52
C HIS A 248 -3.09 -9.13 28.01
N PRO A 249 -2.56 -7.98 27.54
CA PRO A 249 -2.62 -7.56 26.13
C PRO A 249 -2.10 -8.63 25.19
N PRO A 250 -2.84 -9.00 24.11
CA PRO A 250 -2.41 -10.03 23.16
C PRO A 250 -1.38 -9.51 22.16
N ILE A 251 -0.76 -10.43 21.44
CA ILE A 251 -0.04 -10.15 20.19
C ILE A 251 -1.06 -10.24 19.06
N TYR A 252 -1.16 -9.19 18.22
CA TYR A 252 -1.97 -9.19 17.00
C TYR A 252 -1.25 -9.91 15.87
N PHE A 253 -1.95 -10.76 15.13
CA PHE A 253 -1.47 -11.44 13.91
C PHE A 253 -2.42 -11.15 12.74
N GLY A 254 -1.88 -10.61 11.62
CA GLY A 254 -2.68 -10.32 10.43
C GLY A 254 -1.88 -10.45 9.13
N PHE A 255 -2.39 -11.24 8.19
CA PHE A 255 -1.69 -11.49 6.92
C PHE A 255 -2.31 -10.72 5.74
N GLY A 256 -3.40 -9.98 5.97
CA GLY A 256 -4.08 -9.19 4.92
C GLY A 256 -4.48 -10.05 3.73
N SER A 257 -4.21 -9.55 2.52
CA SER A 257 -4.46 -10.27 1.27
C SER A 257 -3.37 -11.28 0.89
N THR A 258 -2.32 -11.45 1.72
CA THR A 258 -1.23 -12.41 1.43
C THR A 258 -1.77 -13.84 1.54
N PRO A 259 -1.68 -14.66 0.48
CA PRO A 259 -2.14 -16.03 0.52
C PRO A 259 -1.33 -16.85 1.53
N VAL A 260 -1.98 -17.43 2.52
CA VAL A 260 -1.37 -18.39 3.44
C VAL A 260 -1.73 -19.78 2.94
N GLN A 261 -0.71 -20.60 2.63
CA GLN A 261 -0.92 -21.92 2.01
C GLN A 261 -1.78 -22.86 2.86
N SER A 262 -1.58 -22.83 4.19
CA SER A 262 -2.32 -23.65 5.16
C SER A 262 -2.76 -22.78 6.34
N PRO A 263 -3.91 -22.10 6.27
CA PRO A 263 -4.36 -21.20 7.35
C PRO A 263 -4.46 -21.93 8.71
N ALA A 264 -5.02 -23.12 8.75
CA ALA A 264 -5.16 -23.89 9.99
C ALA A 264 -3.80 -24.24 10.62
N GLU A 265 -2.82 -24.68 9.81
CA GLU A 265 -1.46 -24.97 10.29
C GLU A 265 -0.77 -23.69 10.78
N THR A 266 -0.97 -22.57 10.09
CA THR A 266 -0.41 -21.28 10.51
C THR A 266 -1.00 -20.85 11.85
N ILE A 267 -2.31 -20.98 12.05
CA ILE A 267 -2.98 -20.68 13.32
C ILE A 267 -2.42 -21.59 14.42
N ALA A 268 -2.24 -22.89 14.16
CA ALA A 268 -1.65 -23.82 15.13
C ALA A 268 -0.21 -23.43 15.52
N VAL A 269 0.64 -23.08 14.54
CA VAL A 269 2.01 -22.61 14.78
C VAL A 269 2.03 -21.33 15.63
N ILE A 270 1.10 -20.40 15.38
CA ILE A 270 0.97 -19.18 16.18
C ILE A 270 0.51 -19.51 17.60
N ALA A 271 -0.52 -20.36 17.75
CA ALA A 271 -1.04 -20.78 19.06
C ALA A 271 0.06 -21.41 19.92
N ASP A 272 0.79 -22.40 19.34
CA ASP A 272 1.88 -23.08 20.04
C ASP A 272 3.02 -22.14 20.42
N ALA A 273 3.40 -21.21 19.52
CA ALA A 273 4.45 -20.23 19.80
C ALA A 273 4.04 -19.26 20.92
N CYS A 274 2.77 -18.83 20.95
CA CYS A 274 2.26 -17.96 21.99
C CYS A 274 2.14 -18.71 23.33
N ALA A 275 1.68 -19.97 23.33
CA ALA A 275 1.65 -20.81 24.51
C ALA A 275 3.03 -21.00 25.14
N GLU A 276 4.08 -21.27 24.33
CA GLU A 276 5.47 -21.40 24.79
C GLU A 276 5.99 -20.12 25.47
N LEU A 277 5.50 -18.97 25.05
CA LEU A 277 5.88 -17.66 25.59
C LEU A 277 4.97 -17.18 26.73
N GLY A 278 3.88 -17.88 27.04
CA GLY A 278 2.85 -17.42 27.95
C GLY A 278 2.08 -16.20 27.42
N GLU A 279 1.96 -16.04 26.11
CA GLU A 279 1.31 -14.91 25.45
C GLU A 279 -0.08 -15.26 24.92
N ARG A 280 -0.93 -14.23 24.75
CA ARG A 280 -2.21 -14.35 24.06
C ARG A 280 -2.08 -13.93 22.62
N ALA A 281 -2.85 -14.55 21.72
CA ALA A 281 -2.88 -14.25 20.29
C ALA A 281 -4.27 -13.74 19.85
N LEU A 282 -4.30 -12.60 19.17
CA LEU A 282 -5.46 -12.08 18.44
C LEU A 282 -5.15 -12.26 16.94
N ILE A 283 -5.84 -13.19 16.26
CA ILE A 283 -5.48 -13.60 14.89
C ILE A 283 -6.59 -13.20 13.92
N TYR A 284 -6.26 -12.38 12.93
CA TYR A 284 -7.15 -12.14 11.79
C TYR A 284 -7.19 -13.39 10.91
N ALA A 285 -8.32 -14.06 10.92
CA ALA A 285 -8.54 -15.32 10.20
C ALA A 285 -9.45 -15.16 8.95
N GLY A 286 -10.03 -13.97 8.73
CA GLY A 286 -11.04 -13.76 7.67
C GLY A 286 -12.24 -14.68 7.87
N ALA A 287 -12.62 -15.41 6.80
CA ALA A 287 -13.73 -16.37 6.82
C ALA A 287 -13.30 -17.81 7.16
N VAL A 288 -12.09 -18.00 7.71
CA VAL A 288 -11.58 -19.35 8.03
C VAL A 288 -12.25 -19.85 9.30
N ASP A 289 -13.02 -20.92 9.19
CA ASP A 289 -13.48 -21.69 10.34
C ASP A 289 -12.33 -22.61 10.80
N ALA A 290 -11.63 -22.20 11.84
CA ALA A 290 -10.52 -22.96 12.42
C ALA A 290 -10.97 -23.90 13.56
N GLY A 291 -12.27 -24.07 13.74
CA GLY A 291 -12.82 -24.91 14.84
C GLY A 291 -12.53 -24.33 16.22
N SER A 292 -12.43 -25.20 17.24
CA SER A 292 -12.14 -24.80 18.62
C SER A 292 -10.68 -24.37 18.78
N CYS A 293 -10.46 -23.12 19.15
CA CYS A 293 -9.14 -22.60 19.51
C CYS A 293 -8.90 -22.66 21.03
N PRO A 294 -7.62 -22.75 21.47
CA PRO A 294 -7.27 -22.63 22.89
C PRO A 294 -7.69 -21.28 23.48
N ASP A 295 -7.95 -21.18 24.77
CA ASP A 295 -8.42 -19.96 25.46
C ASP A 295 -7.53 -18.73 25.28
N HIS A 296 -6.22 -18.95 25.07
CA HIS A 296 -5.27 -17.86 24.84
C HIS A 296 -5.29 -17.33 23.38
N VAL A 297 -6.11 -17.91 22.48
CA VAL A 297 -6.23 -17.53 21.07
C VAL A 297 -7.64 -17.02 20.80
N LYS A 298 -7.75 -15.83 20.21
CA LYS A 298 -9.00 -15.29 19.67
C LYS A 298 -8.87 -15.10 18.17
N LEU A 299 -9.75 -15.75 17.40
CA LEU A 299 -9.88 -15.49 15.97
C LEU A 299 -10.85 -14.33 15.76
N VAL A 300 -10.50 -13.45 14.82
CA VAL A 300 -11.32 -12.30 14.46
C VAL A 300 -11.42 -12.13 12.95
N GLY A 301 -12.52 -11.53 12.51
CA GLY A 301 -12.68 -10.98 11.17
C GLY A 301 -12.11 -9.57 11.09
N GLU A 302 -12.77 -8.69 10.34
CA GLU A 302 -12.42 -7.27 10.29
C GLU A 302 -12.48 -6.64 11.68
N ILE A 303 -11.51 -5.79 12.00
CA ILE A 303 -11.43 -5.02 13.24
C ILE A 303 -11.01 -3.58 12.95
N ASP A 304 -11.42 -2.65 13.77
CA ASP A 304 -10.90 -1.28 13.75
C ASP A 304 -9.49 -1.25 14.35
N TYR A 305 -8.49 -1.07 13.49
CA TYR A 305 -7.09 -0.97 13.91
C TYR A 305 -6.83 0.20 14.85
N GLY A 306 -7.53 1.32 14.67
CA GLY A 306 -7.41 2.50 15.53
C GLY A 306 -7.83 2.22 16.96
N ARG A 307 -8.83 1.37 17.14
CA ARG A 307 -9.39 0.97 18.43
C ARG A 307 -8.66 -0.23 19.07
N ILE A 308 -8.41 -1.26 18.29
CA ILE A 308 -7.98 -2.56 18.82
C ILE A 308 -6.45 -2.66 18.98
N LEU A 309 -5.67 -2.16 18.02
CA LEU A 309 -4.21 -2.27 18.11
C LEU A 309 -3.61 -1.58 19.36
N PRO A 310 -4.08 -0.41 19.81
CA PRO A 310 -3.59 0.18 21.07
C PRO A 310 -3.77 -0.70 22.31
N MET A 311 -4.67 -1.69 22.27
CA MET A 311 -4.91 -2.65 23.35
C MET A 311 -4.00 -3.89 23.26
N CYS A 312 -3.23 -4.03 22.19
CA CYS A 312 -2.27 -5.12 21.98
C CYS A 312 -0.90 -4.76 22.52
N ARG A 313 0.00 -5.76 22.68
CA ARG A 313 1.39 -5.52 23.10
C ARG A 313 2.42 -5.59 21.99
N ALA A 314 2.07 -6.21 20.85
CA ALA A 314 2.91 -6.31 19.66
C ALA A 314 2.03 -6.59 18.44
N ALA A 315 2.56 -6.36 17.23
CA ALA A 315 1.90 -6.69 15.99
C ALA A 315 2.80 -7.58 15.11
N VAL A 316 2.21 -8.64 14.54
CA VAL A 316 2.83 -9.52 13.57
C VAL A 316 2.00 -9.47 12.30
N HIS A 317 2.60 -9.08 11.19
CA HIS A 317 1.84 -8.96 9.93
C HIS A 317 2.74 -9.12 8.69
N HIS A 318 2.10 -9.20 7.52
CA HIS A 318 2.78 -9.41 6.23
C HIS A 318 3.66 -8.24 5.77
N GLY A 319 3.49 -7.03 6.31
CA GLY A 319 4.28 -5.85 5.92
C GLY A 319 3.59 -4.91 4.93
N GLY A 320 2.27 -4.94 4.83
CA GLY A 320 1.52 -3.91 4.09
C GLY A 320 1.69 -2.52 4.71
N ALA A 321 1.72 -1.48 3.88
CA ALA A 321 1.95 -0.10 4.29
C ALA A 321 0.97 0.39 5.37
N GLY A 322 -0.33 0.16 5.17
CA GLY A 322 -1.38 0.57 6.10
C GLY A 322 -1.28 -0.11 7.46
N THR A 323 -1.11 -1.44 7.48
CA THR A 323 -0.97 -2.23 8.71
C THR A 323 0.32 -1.87 9.46
N THR A 324 1.43 -1.65 8.74
CA THR A 324 2.69 -1.18 9.34
C THR A 324 2.49 0.17 10.02
N ALA A 325 1.84 1.12 9.34
CA ALA A 325 1.57 2.44 9.90
C ALA A 325 0.62 2.37 11.11
N ALA A 326 -0.43 1.55 11.05
CA ALA A 326 -1.38 1.37 12.16
C ALA A 326 -0.70 0.80 13.41
N GLY A 327 0.13 -0.24 13.26
CA GLY A 327 0.92 -0.82 14.35
C GLY A 327 1.88 0.20 14.98
N LEU A 328 2.59 0.98 14.17
CA LEU A 328 3.52 2.00 14.65
C LEU A 328 2.81 3.19 15.31
N ARG A 329 1.66 3.63 14.80
CA ARG A 329 0.81 4.64 15.46
C ARG A 329 0.35 4.18 16.83
N ALA A 330 0.02 2.90 16.97
CA ALA A 330 -0.31 2.29 18.25
C ALA A 330 0.90 2.07 19.18
N GLY A 331 2.11 2.39 18.73
CA GLY A 331 3.34 2.21 19.51
C GLY A 331 3.75 0.75 19.68
N LEU A 332 3.31 -0.14 18.78
CA LEU A 332 3.55 -1.57 18.87
C LEU A 332 4.89 -1.97 18.24
N PRO A 333 5.72 -2.73 18.97
CA PRO A 333 6.84 -3.42 18.34
C PRO A 333 6.31 -4.43 17.32
N THR A 334 6.97 -4.50 16.16
CA THR A 334 6.41 -5.14 14.97
C THR A 334 7.29 -6.26 14.45
N LEU A 335 6.69 -7.41 14.12
CA LEU A 335 7.33 -8.46 13.34
C LEU A 335 6.70 -8.51 11.94
N ILE A 336 7.50 -8.26 10.91
CA ILE A 336 7.06 -8.42 9.54
C ILE A 336 7.43 -9.80 9.01
N LEU A 337 6.41 -10.58 8.65
CA LEU A 337 6.52 -11.86 7.95
C LEU A 337 6.25 -11.65 6.46
N TRP A 338 7.29 -11.28 5.73
CA TRP A 338 7.19 -10.83 4.34
C TRP A 338 7.26 -11.99 3.33
N ASP A 339 6.65 -11.80 2.17
CA ASP A 339 6.70 -12.71 1.02
C ASP A 339 7.10 -11.99 -0.27
N VAL A 340 6.53 -10.82 -0.56
CA VAL A 340 6.72 -10.06 -1.81
C VAL A 340 7.46 -8.73 -1.63
N ALA A 341 7.84 -8.12 -2.75
CA ALA A 341 8.87 -7.09 -2.85
C ALA A 341 8.67 -5.81 -2.02
N ASP A 342 7.48 -5.23 -1.97
CA ASP A 342 7.18 -4.01 -1.22
C ASP A 342 7.24 -4.25 0.30
N GLN A 343 6.80 -5.43 0.75
CA GLN A 343 6.84 -5.86 2.15
C GLN A 343 8.28 -5.91 2.68
N VAL A 344 9.23 -6.28 1.82
CA VAL A 344 10.66 -6.30 2.18
C VAL A 344 11.18 -4.91 2.51
N MET A 345 10.70 -3.91 1.81
CA MET A 345 11.09 -2.52 2.07
C MET A 345 10.61 -2.09 3.46
N TRP A 346 9.35 -2.38 3.82
CA TRP A 346 8.83 -2.11 5.16
C TRP A 346 9.58 -2.91 6.23
N ALA A 347 9.89 -4.19 5.96
CA ALA A 347 10.71 -5.03 6.82
C ALA A 347 12.10 -4.41 7.08
N ALA A 348 12.74 -3.84 6.07
CA ALA A 348 14.01 -3.14 6.21
C ALA A 348 13.87 -1.87 7.09
N GLN A 349 12.79 -1.10 6.92
CA GLN A 349 12.56 0.11 7.72
C GLN A 349 12.29 -0.20 9.19
N ILE A 350 11.48 -1.20 9.50
CA ILE A 350 11.23 -1.65 10.88
C ILE A 350 12.53 -2.03 11.59
N LYS A 351 13.42 -2.77 10.91
CA LYS A 351 14.74 -3.13 11.45
C LYS A 351 15.63 -1.90 11.62
N ARG A 352 15.69 -1.01 10.64
CA ARG A 352 16.51 0.21 10.68
C ARG A 352 16.10 1.12 11.83
N LEU A 353 14.81 1.27 12.07
CA LEU A 353 14.26 2.07 13.16
C LEU A 353 14.32 1.35 14.53
N LYS A 354 14.75 0.09 14.56
CA LYS A 354 14.82 -0.76 15.78
C LYS A 354 13.47 -0.91 16.50
N VAL A 355 12.38 -0.78 15.76
CA VAL A 355 11.00 -0.94 16.26
C VAL A 355 10.45 -2.35 16.03
N GLY A 356 11.30 -3.27 15.58
CA GLY A 356 10.85 -4.63 15.32
C GLY A 356 11.86 -5.52 14.61
N SER A 357 11.36 -6.64 14.12
CA SER A 357 12.11 -7.67 13.40
C SER A 357 11.40 -8.07 12.12
N ALA A 358 12.06 -8.83 11.25
CA ALA A 358 11.44 -9.34 10.04
C ALA A 358 12.03 -10.69 9.64
N LYS A 359 11.16 -11.53 9.03
CA LYS A 359 11.51 -12.84 8.50
C LYS A 359 10.67 -13.15 7.26
N ARG A 360 11.19 -13.95 6.35
CA ARG A 360 10.42 -14.42 5.20
C ARG A 360 9.37 -15.44 5.66
N LEU A 361 8.12 -15.26 5.21
CA LEU A 361 6.97 -16.07 5.65
C LEU A 361 7.18 -17.57 5.41
N VAL A 362 7.67 -17.95 4.24
CA VAL A 362 7.93 -19.35 3.85
C VAL A 362 8.97 -20.06 4.75
N HIS A 363 9.74 -19.33 5.53
CA HIS A 363 10.74 -19.88 6.46
C HIS A 363 10.29 -19.80 7.93
N VAL A 364 9.01 -19.58 8.20
CA VAL A 364 8.46 -19.52 9.55
C VAL A 364 8.16 -20.94 10.04
N SER A 365 8.71 -21.28 11.20
CA SER A 365 8.39 -22.45 12.00
C SER A 365 8.12 -21.97 13.42
N GLN A 366 7.45 -22.78 14.26
CA GLN A 366 7.21 -22.44 15.68
C GLN A 366 8.48 -21.94 16.37
N LYS A 367 9.57 -22.70 16.31
CA LYS A 367 10.87 -22.34 16.93
C LYS A 367 11.40 -20.99 16.42
N SER A 368 11.24 -20.71 15.13
CA SER A 368 11.69 -19.43 14.56
C SER A 368 10.78 -18.29 14.93
N LEU A 369 9.46 -18.52 15.01
CA LEU A 369 8.48 -17.52 15.44
C LEU A 369 8.73 -17.12 16.91
N VAL A 370 8.86 -18.08 17.81
CA VAL A 370 9.22 -17.85 19.21
C VAL A 370 10.48 -16.98 19.34
N ARG A 371 11.53 -17.29 18.57
CA ARG A 371 12.76 -16.48 18.58
C ARG A 371 12.53 -15.04 18.14
N GLU A 372 11.76 -14.81 17.07
CA GLU A 372 11.48 -13.46 16.59
C GLU A 372 10.52 -12.71 17.51
N LEU A 373 9.53 -13.38 18.09
CA LEU A 373 8.65 -12.81 19.10
C LEU A 373 9.42 -12.34 20.34
N ARG A 374 10.35 -13.15 20.87
CA ARG A 374 11.23 -12.73 21.99
C ARG A 374 12.00 -11.44 21.68
N LYS A 375 12.43 -11.24 20.42
CA LYS A 375 13.13 -10.01 20.03
C LYS A 375 12.23 -8.78 20.08
N ILE A 376 11.00 -8.88 19.52
CA ILE A 376 10.10 -7.73 19.49
C ILE A 376 9.46 -7.43 20.85
N LEU A 377 9.32 -8.45 21.70
CA LEU A 377 8.80 -8.28 23.06
C LEU A 377 9.86 -7.74 24.04
N ALA A 378 11.12 -7.61 23.62
CA ALA A 378 12.16 -7.02 24.45
C ALA A 378 11.83 -5.56 24.83
N PRO A 379 12.10 -5.13 26.08
CA PRO A 379 11.76 -3.79 26.58
C PRO A 379 12.27 -2.65 25.69
N ASP A 380 13.49 -2.78 25.16
CA ASP A 380 14.11 -1.76 24.29
C ASP A 380 13.35 -1.60 22.97
N CYS A 381 12.93 -2.71 22.36
CA CYS A 381 12.14 -2.68 21.12
C CYS A 381 10.79 -2.01 21.35
N ALA A 382 10.10 -2.36 22.43
CA ALA A 382 8.82 -1.76 22.81
C ALA A 382 8.97 -0.25 23.17
N ALA A 383 10.06 0.14 23.84
CA ALA A 383 10.31 1.54 24.14
C ALA A 383 10.55 2.35 22.84
N GLN A 384 11.31 1.81 21.91
CA GLN A 384 11.57 2.44 20.62
C GLN A 384 10.31 2.57 19.77
N ALA A 385 9.44 1.55 19.76
CA ALA A 385 8.16 1.61 19.05
C ALA A 385 7.25 2.72 19.64
N ARG A 386 7.17 2.83 20.97
CA ARG A 386 6.46 3.93 21.63
C ARG A 386 7.04 5.30 21.34
N ALA A 387 8.36 5.42 21.16
CA ALA A 387 9.01 6.69 20.82
C ALA A 387 8.71 7.15 19.38
N ILE A 388 8.46 6.21 18.46
CA ILE A 388 8.08 6.53 17.06
C ILE A 388 6.60 6.93 16.95
N ALA A 389 5.70 6.39 17.77
CA ALA A 389 4.25 6.60 17.66
C ALA A 389 3.84 8.08 17.56
N PRO A 390 4.34 9.03 18.39
CA PRO A 390 3.98 10.44 18.29
C PRO A 390 4.49 11.14 17.01
N LEU A 391 5.42 10.52 16.28
CA LEU A 391 5.94 11.02 15.00
C LEU A 391 5.09 10.57 13.81
N MET A 392 4.16 9.63 14.02
CA MET A 392 3.28 9.13 12.98
C MET A 392 2.09 10.07 12.77
N THR A 393 1.73 10.26 11.53
CA THR A 393 0.58 11.09 11.14
C THR A 393 -0.73 10.40 11.54
N ARG A 394 -1.67 11.14 12.13
CA ARG A 394 -3.02 10.64 12.40
C ARG A 394 -3.79 10.50 11.08
N PRO A 395 -4.57 9.42 10.87
CA PRO A 395 -5.28 9.18 9.62
C PRO A 395 -6.14 10.37 9.16
N ALA A 396 -6.99 10.90 10.03
CA ALA A 396 -7.83 12.04 9.69
C ALA A 396 -7.04 13.29 9.24
N ALA A 397 -5.89 13.58 9.87
CA ALA A 397 -5.03 14.70 9.48
C ALA A 397 -4.38 14.45 8.12
N GLY A 398 -3.91 13.21 7.88
CA GLY A 398 -3.32 12.83 6.60
C GLY A 398 -4.31 12.93 5.45
N VAL A 399 -5.52 12.40 5.64
CA VAL A 399 -6.61 12.43 4.66
C VAL A 399 -7.03 13.87 4.36
N ALA A 400 -7.19 14.72 5.39
CA ALA A 400 -7.53 16.13 5.21
C ALA A 400 -6.45 16.87 4.41
N THR A 401 -5.16 16.68 4.74
CA THR A 401 -4.05 17.29 4.01
C THR A 401 -4.00 16.82 2.55
N ALA A 402 -4.22 15.54 2.29
CA ALA A 402 -4.26 15.02 0.93
C ALA A 402 -5.41 15.62 0.12
N ALA A 403 -6.59 15.78 0.73
CA ALA A 403 -7.73 16.44 0.09
C ALA A 403 -7.46 17.93 -0.21
N ASP A 404 -6.82 18.65 0.70
CA ASP A 404 -6.41 20.06 0.47
C ASP A 404 -5.49 20.17 -0.74
N LEU A 405 -4.50 19.27 -0.84
CA LEU A 405 -3.55 19.23 -1.97
C LEU A 405 -4.24 18.96 -3.30
N LEU A 406 -5.21 18.03 -3.34
CA LEU A 406 -5.99 17.74 -4.54
C LEU A 406 -6.87 18.92 -4.97
N GLU A 407 -7.59 19.52 -4.03
CA GLU A 407 -8.41 20.70 -4.31
C GLU A 407 -7.56 21.89 -4.79
N GLN A 408 -6.38 22.06 -4.21
CA GLN A 408 -5.45 23.12 -4.64
C GLN A 408 -4.96 22.85 -6.07
N ALA A 409 -4.52 21.62 -6.39
CA ALA A 409 -4.07 21.26 -7.73
C ALA A 409 -5.15 21.48 -8.81
N ALA A 410 -6.41 21.16 -8.50
CA ALA A 410 -7.52 21.40 -9.41
C ALA A 410 -7.78 22.91 -9.62
N ARG A 411 -7.74 23.71 -8.54
CA ARG A 411 -7.91 25.19 -8.63
C ARG A 411 -6.79 25.85 -9.42
N ASP A 412 -5.54 25.52 -9.13
CA ASP A 412 -4.37 26.13 -9.79
C ASP A 412 -4.38 25.85 -11.30
N HIS A 413 -4.78 24.63 -11.68
CA HIS A 413 -4.90 24.27 -13.09
C HIS A 413 -6.02 25.05 -13.79
N SER A 414 -7.17 25.24 -13.13
CA SER A 414 -8.28 26.03 -13.66
C SER A 414 -7.91 27.51 -13.86
N LEU A 415 -7.17 28.09 -12.90
CA LEU A 415 -6.68 29.47 -13.00
C LEU A 415 -5.64 29.65 -14.12
N ALA A 416 -4.78 28.67 -14.35
CA ALA A 416 -3.78 28.70 -15.41
C ALA A 416 -4.36 28.62 -16.83
N LYS A 417 -5.63 28.24 -16.97
CA LYS A 417 -6.36 28.16 -18.25
C LYS A 417 -7.15 29.44 -18.58
N GLN A 418 -7.38 30.32 -17.60
CA GLN A 418 -8.00 31.64 -17.77
C GLN A 418 -6.98 32.68 -18.15
#